data_8c9244ae267e6183575a00a6377df9b6
#
_entry.id   8c9244ae267e6183575a00a6377df9b6
#
_cell.length_a   1.000
_cell.length_b   1.000
_cell.length_c   1.000
_cell.angle_alpha   90.00
_cell.angle_beta   90.00
_cell.angle_gamma   90.00
#
_symmetry.space_group_name_H-M   'P 1'
#
loop_
_entity.id
_entity.type
_entity.pdbx_description
1 polymer ?
#
loop_
_entity_poly.entity_id
_entity_poly.type
_entity_poly.pdbx_seq_one_letter_code
_entity_poly.pdbx_strand_id
1 'polypeptide(L)'
;MENESKSKLVIGILTGGGDVPGLNPAIRAITIRALREGYKVIGFRRGWAGLIEVIRENDADNSKCYEVLTEERVNKAFRTGGTFLHTSRTNPSKVSKDSVPDNLKSKYHKEVNDLTPEVLKNLAFLGIDYLIPIGGDDTLSYGVRLYQEGFKVIAIPKTMDNDVPGTDYCIGFSTCITRTMSLTDMLKTSAGSHERILVMEVFGRYAGFTAMLPTMAGVANRCVIPEYKFSIERLTELLISDRNLNSSKYS
;
A
#
# COMPACT_ATOMS: atom_id res chain seq x y z
N MET A 1 -13.30 27.66 -36.59
CA MET A 1 -12.24 27.47 -35.59
C MET A 1 -12.22 26.00 -35.26
N GLU A 2 -11.26 25.32 -35.85
CA GLU A 2 -11.10 23.88 -35.70
C GLU A 2 -10.73 23.54 -34.25
N ASN A 3 -11.56 22.74 -33.62
CA ASN A 3 -11.27 22.11 -32.35
C ASN A 3 -10.11 21.11 -32.62
N GLU A 4 -8.87 21.52 -32.44
CA GLU A 4 -7.78 20.57 -32.27
C GLU A 4 -8.16 19.62 -31.14
N SER A 5 -8.45 18.38 -31.47
CA SER A 5 -8.68 17.31 -30.49
C SER A 5 -7.37 17.15 -29.71
N LYS A 6 -7.22 17.87 -28.58
CA LYS A 6 -6.18 17.60 -27.61
C LYS A 6 -6.21 16.10 -27.32
N SER A 7 -5.13 15.40 -27.63
CA SER A 7 -4.99 13.99 -27.28
C SER A 7 -5.31 13.83 -25.80
N LYS A 8 -6.30 13.00 -25.50
CA LYS A 8 -6.75 12.78 -24.11
C LYS A 8 -5.59 12.17 -23.32
N LEU A 9 -5.19 12.83 -22.22
CA LEU A 9 -4.14 12.33 -21.35
C LEU A 9 -4.46 10.90 -20.85
N VAL A 10 -3.44 10.10 -20.69
CA VAL A 10 -3.53 8.74 -20.15
C VAL A 10 -2.82 8.68 -18.81
N ILE A 11 -3.55 8.28 -17.78
CA ILE A 11 -3.06 8.15 -16.41
C ILE A 11 -2.88 6.68 -16.07
N GLY A 12 -1.68 6.30 -15.64
CA GLY A 12 -1.41 4.98 -15.07
C GLY A 12 -1.57 5.00 -13.55
N ILE A 13 -2.20 3.98 -12.99
CA ILE A 13 -2.31 3.77 -11.54
C ILE A 13 -1.77 2.39 -11.20
N LEU A 14 -1.01 2.30 -10.12
CA LEU A 14 -0.60 1.02 -9.54
C LEU A 14 -0.62 1.06 -8.02
N THR A 15 -0.73 -0.12 -7.40
CA THR A 15 -0.62 -0.30 -5.95
C THR A 15 0.54 -1.21 -5.61
N GLY A 16 1.38 -0.83 -4.65
CA GLY A 16 2.56 -1.60 -4.27
C GLY A 16 2.71 -1.76 -2.76
N GLY A 17 3.45 -2.81 -2.37
CA GLY A 17 3.71 -3.13 -0.96
C GLY A 17 2.57 -3.88 -0.27
N GLY A 18 2.50 -3.79 1.06
CA GLY A 18 1.46 -4.45 1.86
C GLY A 18 0.07 -3.85 1.65
N ASP A 19 -0.93 -4.62 2.02
CA ASP A 19 -2.32 -4.19 1.97
C ASP A 19 -2.66 -3.22 3.11
N VAL A 20 -3.55 -2.27 2.84
CA VAL A 20 -4.12 -1.36 3.83
C VAL A 20 -5.58 -1.02 3.49
N PRO A 21 -6.39 -0.59 4.47
CA PRO A 21 -7.71 -0.02 4.20
C PRO A 21 -7.60 1.24 3.34
N GLY A 22 -8.45 1.39 2.32
CA GLY A 22 -8.54 2.63 1.55
C GLY A 22 -7.90 2.61 0.16
N LEU A 23 -7.22 1.52 -0.26
CA LEU A 23 -6.63 1.40 -1.59
C LEU A 23 -7.68 1.50 -2.71
N ASN A 24 -8.75 0.70 -2.65
CA ASN A 24 -9.82 0.75 -3.65
C ASN A 24 -10.56 2.09 -3.69
N PRO A 25 -10.90 2.73 -2.56
CA PRO A 25 -11.39 4.12 -2.55
C PRO A 25 -10.46 5.13 -3.22
N ALA A 26 -9.14 5.02 -3.00
CA ALA A 26 -8.16 5.90 -3.63
C ALA A 26 -8.13 5.72 -5.15
N ILE A 27 -8.04 4.46 -5.63
CA ILE A 27 -8.09 4.14 -7.07
C ILE A 27 -9.38 4.70 -7.68
N ARG A 28 -10.52 4.50 -7.00
CA ARG A 28 -11.82 5.02 -7.46
C ARG A 28 -11.83 6.55 -7.57
N ALA A 29 -11.37 7.25 -6.54
CA ALA A 29 -11.37 8.72 -6.52
C ALA A 29 -10.55 9.29 -7.68
N ILE A 30 -9.35 8.75 -7.91
CA ILE A 30 -8.48 9.14 -9.03
C ILE A 30 -9.18 8.84 -10.36
N THR A 31 -9.70 7.62 -10.52
CA THR A 31 -10.31 7.19 -11.79
C THR A 31 -11.53 8.03 -12.13
N ILE A 32 -12.46 8.23 -11.20
CA ILE A 32 -13.67 9.04 -11.44
C ILE A 32 -13.29 10.48 -11.79
N ARG A 33 -12.34 11.07 -11.08
CA ARG A 33 -11.89 12.44 -11.37
C ARG A 33 -11.27 12.55 -12.76
N ALA A 34 -10.37 11.63 -13.10
CA ALA A 34 -9.70 11.60 -14.39
C ALA A 34 -10.70 11.41 -15.57
N LEU A 35 -11.66 10.47 -15.42
CA LEU A 35 -12.69 10.24 -16.43
C LEU A 35 -13.58 11.47 -16.65
N ARG A 36 -13.91 12.24 -15.60
CA ARG A 36 -14.66 13.49 -15.71
C ARG A 36 -13.91 14.58 -16.47
N GLU A 37 -12.59 14.59 -16.41
CA GLU A 37 -11.74 15.48 -17.22
C GLU A 37 -11.51 14.93 -18.65
N GLY A 38 -12.12 13.78 -18.97
CA GLY A 38 -12.00 13.14 -20.26
C GLY A 38 -10.70 12.35 -20.45
N TYR A 39 -9.94 12.06 -19.41
CA TYR A 39 -8.70 11.28 -19.46
C TYR A 39 -9.00 9.78 -19.50
N LYS A 40 -8.08 9.02 -20.09
CA LYS A 40 -8.07 7.55 -20.01
C LYS A 40 -7.30 7.12 -18.76
N VAL A 41 -7.75 6.07 -18.08
CA VAL A 41 -7.08 5.55 -16.89
C VAL A 41 -6.75 4.07 -17.10
N ILE A 42 -5.49 3.70 -16.85
CA ILE A 42 -4.98 2.33 -16.91
C ILE A 42 -4.54 1.92 -15.50
N GLY A 43 -5.11 0.84 -14.98
CA GLY A 43 -4.70 0.23 -13.73
C GLY A 43 -3.73 -0.92 -13.99
N PHE A 44 -2.49 -0.82 -13.48
CA PHE A 44 -1.50 -1.90 -13.58
C PHE A 44 -1.76 -2.93 -12.48
N ARG A 45 -1.83 -4.19 -12.87
CA ARG A 45 -2.02 -5.31 -11.96
C ARG A 45 -0.70 -5.67 -11.28
N ARG A 46 -0.77 -6.10 -10.02
CA ARG A 46 0.41 -6.50 -9.24
C ARG A 46 1.51 -5.43 -9.18
N GLY A 47 1.10 -4.16 -9.16
CA GLY A 47 2.01 -3.03 -9.00
C GLY A 47 3.06 -2.93 -10.10
N TRP A 48 4.32 -2.74 -9.68
CA TRP A 48 5.45 -2.63 -10.60
C TRP A 48 5.69 -3.91 -11.42
N ALA A 49 5.34 -5.09 -10.91
CA ALA A 49 5.50 -6.35 -11.63
C ALA A 49 4.69 -6.35 -12.94
N GLY A 50 3.41 -5.99 -12.87
CA GLY A 50 2.58 -5.92 -14.07
C GLY A 50 3.09 -4.93 -15.10
N LEU A 51 3.62 -3.79 -14.65
CA LEU A 51 4.21 -2.80 -15.55
C LEU A 51 5.50 -3.31 -16.25
N ILE A 52 6.32 -4.10 -15.56
CA ILE A 52 7.51 -4.73 -16.15
C ILE A 52 7.14 -5.77 -17.21
N GLU A 53 6.09 -6.55 -16.93
CA GLU A 53 5.69 -7.71 -17.73
C GLU A 53 4.92 -7.35 -19.02
N VAL A 54 4.63 -6.08 -19.27
CA VAL A 54 3.94 -5.63 -20.49
C VAL A 54 4.70 -6.09 -21.74
N ILE A 55 4.00 -6.78 -22.63
CA ILE A 55 4.50 -7.20 -23.95
C ILE A 55 4.16 -6.11 -24.96
N ARG A 56 5.16 -5.55 -25.61
CA ARG A 56 5.05 -4.44 -26.58
C ARG A 56 4.74 -4.91 -27.98
N GLU A 57 3.72 -5.74 -28.09
CA GLU A 57 3.18 -6.19 -29.38
C GLU A 57 1.69 -5.84 -29.41
N ASN A 58 1.19 -5.36 -30.55
CA ASN A 58 -0.18 -4.84 -30.65
C ASN A 58 -1.25 -5.90 -30.36
N ASP A 59 -0.97 -7.16 -30.70
CA ASP A 59 -1.91 -8.28 -30.53
C ASP A 59 -1.63 -9.12 -29.27
N ALA A 60 -0.68 -8.70 -28.42
CA ALA A 60 -0.36 -9.44 -27.20
C ALA A 60 -1.46 -9.33 -26.14
N ASP A 61 -1.79 -10.45 -25.51
CA ASP A 61 -2.67 -10.47 -24.34
C ASP A 61 -1.95 -9.94 -23.10
N ASN A 62 -2.18 -8.67 -22.80
CA ASN A 62 -1.68 -7.98 -21.62
C ASN A 62 -2.71 -7.91 -20.47
N SER A 63 -3.80 -8.68 -20.52
CA SER A 63 -4.88 -8.64 -19.50
C SER A 63 -4.40 -9.00 -18.08
N LYS A 64 -3.31 -9.76 -17.95
CA LYS A 64 -2.64 -10.06 -16.68
C LYS A 64 -1.77 -8.91 -16.16
N CYS A 65 -1.39 -7.96 -17.01
CA CYS A 65 -0.50 -6.85 -16.71
C CYS A 65 -1.25 -5.58 -16.34
N TYR A 66 -2.33 -5.27 -17.05
CA TYR A 66 -3.13 -4.06 -16.81
C TYR A 66 -4.58 -4.22 -17.27
N GLU A 67 -5.43 -3.30 -16.82
CA GLU A 67 -6.81 -3.14 -17.32
C GLU A 67 -7.13 -1.65 -17.51
N VAL A 68 -7.99 -1.34 -18.48
CA VAL A 68 -8.55 0.02 -18.63
C VAL A 68 -9.63 0.20 -17.57
N LEU A 69 -9.48 1.22 -16.72
CA LEU A 69 -10.41 1.47 -15.64
C LEU A 69 -11.63 2.26 -16.12
N THR A 70 -12.80 1.77 -15.76
CA THR A 70 -14.10 2.39 -16.01
C THR A 70 -14.78 2.75 -14.70
N GLU A 71 -15.76 3.65 -14.76
CA GLU A 71 -16.56 4.01 -13.58
C GLU A 71 -17.25 2.79 -12.97
N GLU A 72 -17.83 1.92 -13.79
CA GLU A 72 -18.47 0.68 -13.36
C GLU A 72 -17.49 -0.22 -12.60
N ARG A 73 -16.28 -0.40 -13.15
CA ARG A 73 -15.24 -1.27 -12.56
C ARG A 73 -14.84 -0.81 -11.16
N VAL A 74 -14.58 0.48 -11.00
CA VAL A 74 -14.13 1.02 -9.71
C VAL A 74 -15.27 1.15 -8.70
N ASN A 75 -16.51 1.37 -9.14
CA ASN A 75 -17.69 1.41 -8.27
C ASN A 75 -18.03 0.03 -7.68
N LYS A 76 -17.77 -1.07 -8.39
CA LYS A 76 -17.92 -2.43 -7.85
C LYS A 76 -16.95 -2.76 -6.72
N ALA A 77 -15.75 -2.18 -6.75
CA ALA A 77 -14.67 -2.55 -5.84
C ALA A 77 -14.48 -1.59 -4.66
N PHE A 78 -14.98 -0.35 -4.70
CA PHE A 78 -14.53 0.69 -3.77
C PHE A 78 -14.84 0.44 -2.29
N ARG A 79 -15.83 -0.38 -1.96
CA ARG A 79 -16.18 -0.76 -0.57
C ARG A 79 -15.58 -2.09 -0.12
N THR A 80 -14.77 -2.73 -0.95
CA THR A 80 -14.06 -3.95 -0.60
C THR A 80 -12.68 -3.63 -0.04
N GLY A 81 -12.18 -4.47 0.87
CA GLY A 81 -10.80 -4.40 1.35
C GLY A 81 -9.81 -4.79 0.26
N GLY A 82 -8.54 -4.59 0.53
CA GLY A 82 -7.48 -4.90 -0.41
C GLY A 82 -7.39 -3.94 -1.58
N THR A 83 -6.77 -4.42 -2.64
CA THR A 83 -6.70 -3.75 -3.93
C THR A 83 -7.13 -4.70 -5.04
N PHE A 84 -8.12 -4.32 -5.83
CA PHE A 84 -8.57 -5.14 -6.97
C PHE A 84 -7.56 -5.18 -8.12
N LEU A 85 -6.56 -4.29 -8.10
CA LEU A 85 -5.42 -4.33 -9.02
C LEU A 85 -4.33 -5.31 -8.57
N HIS A 86 -4.48 -5.90 -7.37
CA HIS A 86 -3.44 -6.67 -6.70
C HIS A 86 -2.17 -5.86 -6.43
N THR A 87 -1.24 -6.43 -5.69
CA THR A 87 0.00 -5.76 -5.29
C THR A 87 1.20 -6.68 -5.42
N SER A 88 2.40 -6.10 -5.44
CA SER A 88 3.66 -6.82 -5.31
C SER A 88 4.67 -5.98 -4.54
N ARG A 89 5.77 -6.63 -4.12
CA ARG A 89 6.95 -5.97 -3.55
C ARG A 89 8.09 -5.86 -4.55
N THR A 90 7.76 -5.93 -5.84
CA THR A 90 8.75 -5.81 -6.92
C THR A 90 9.31 -4.40 -6.96
N ASN A 91 10.64 -4.30 -6.98
CA ASN A 91 11.34 -3.05 -7.28
C ASN A 91 12.03 -3.20 -8.64
N PRO A 92 11.61 -2.47 -9.68
CA PRO A 92 12.16 -2.62 -11.02
C PRO A 92 13.65 -2.32 -11.14
N SER A 93 14.22 -1.53 -10.23
CA SER A 93 15.68 -1.27 -10.22
C SER A 93 16.50 -2.41 -9.59
N LYS A 94 15.85 -3.40 -8.97
CA LYS A 94 16.50 -4.50 -8.23
C LYS A 94 15.76 -5.82 -8.43
N VAL A 95 15.55 -6.23 -9.66
CA VAL A 95 14.86 -7.49 -9.99
C VAL A 95 15.85 -8.65 -9.95
N SER A 96 15.56 -9.66 -9.14
CA SER A 96 16.35 -10.89 -9.10
C SER A 96 16.25 -11.64 -10.42
N LYS A 97 17.29 -12.40 -10.77
CA LYS A 97 17.38 -13.18 -12.01
C LYS A 97 16.13 -14.05 -12.25
N ASP A 98 15.65 -14.72 -11.21
CA ASP A 98 14.49 -15.61 -11.27
C ASP A 98 13.17 -14.89 -11.49
N SER A 99 13.12 -13.59 -11.15
CA SER A 99 11.95 -12.74 -11.29
C SER A 99 11.93 -11.91 -12.59
N VAL A 100 12.94 -12.06 -13.43
CA VAL A 100 12.97 -11.40 -14.76
C VAL A 100 11.94 -12.08 -15.66
N PRO A 101 11.02 -11.33 -16.32
CA PRO A 101 10.09 -11.89 -17.29
C PRO A 101 10.78 -12.69 -18.41
N ASP A 102 10.17 -13.80 -18.85
CA ASP A 102 10.77 -14.74 -19.80
C ASP A 102 11.25 -14.06 -21.09
N ASN A 103 10.48 -13.12 -21.61
CA ASN A 103 10.82 -12.34 -22.81
C ASN A 103 12.01 -11.39 -22.62
N LEU A 104 12.46 -11.16 -21.38
CA LEU A 104 13.58 -10.28 -21.06
C LEU A 104 14.82 -11.04 -20.56
N LYS A 105 14.73 -12.34 -20.28
CA LYS A 105 15.80 -13.15 -19.70
C LYS A 105 17.08 -13.16 -20.55
N SER A 106 16.96 -13.09 -21.88
CA SER A 106 18.11 -13.02 -22.78
C SER A 106 18.93 -11.73 -22.58
N LYS A 107 18.29 -10.66 -22.17
CA LYS A 107 18.92 -9.34 -21.98
C LYS A 107 19.34 -9.09 -20.53
N TYR A 108 18.58 -9.60 -19.56
CA TYR A 108 18.76 -9.37 -18.12
C TYR A 108 19.03 -10.70 -17.41
N HIS A 109 20.30 -11.05 -17.28
CA HIS A 109 20.75 -12.35 -16.78
C HIS A 109 21.65 -12.28 -15.53
N LYS A 110 21.86 -11.07 -14.99
CA LYS A 110 22.61 -10.85 -13.74
C LYS A 110 21.81 -11.32 -12.53
N GLU A 111 22.47 -11.56 -11.39
CA GLU A 111 21.80 -11.89 -10.12
C GLU A 111 20.80 -10.80 -9.69
N VAL A 112 21.14 -9.53 -9.94
CA VAL A 112 20.25 -8.37 -9.75
C VAL A 112 20.28 -7.51 -11.01
N ASN A 113 19.10 -7.19 -11.52
CA ASN A 113 18.91 -6.47 -12.78
C ASN A 113 18.12 -5.17 -12.56
N ASP A 114 18.49 -4.11 -13.26
CA ASP A 114 17.73 -2.86 -13.35
C ASP A 114 16.88 -2.88 -14.64
N LEU A 115 15.57 -3.04 -14.48
CA LEU A 115 14.61 -3.06 -15.58
C LEU A 115 13.95 -1.69 -15.80
N THR A 116 14.47 -0.61 -15.21
CA THR A 116 13.96 0.75 -15.45
C THR A 116 13.85 1.12 -16.92
N PRO A 117 14.83 0.76 -17.80
CA PRO A 117 14.69 1.03 -19.24
C PRO A 117 13.49 0.34 -19.88
N GLU A 118 13.11 -0.85 -19.41
CA GLU A 118 11.92 -1.56 -19.93
C GLU A 118 10.63 -0.94 -19.40
N VAL A 119 10.61 -0.51 -18.13
CA VAL A 119 9.48 0.25 -17.55
C VAL A 119 9.19 1.50 -18.36
N LEU A 120 10.20 2.31 -18.67
CA LEU A 120 10.05 3.53 -19.48
C LEU A 120 9.52 3.23 -20.90
N LYS A 121 10.02 2.16 -21.54
CA LYS A 121 9.52 1.72 -22.84
C LYS A 121 8.07 1.24 -22.78
N ASN A 122 7.68 0.55 -21.70
CA ASN A 122 6.32 0.07 -21.52
C ASN A 122 5.34 1.24 -21.27
N LEU A 123 5.76 2.24 -20.49
CA LEU A 123 4.98 3.47 -20.29
C LEU A 123 4.78 4.23 -21.60
N ALA A 124 5.85 4.37 -22.40
CA ALA A 124 5.80 5.00 -23.73
C ALA A 124 4.90 4.23 -24.70
N PHE A 125 5.02 2.89 -24.75
CA PHE A 125 4.19 2.02 -25.60
C PHE A 125 2.70 2.14 -25.28
N LEU A 126 2.35 2.25 -24.00
CA LEU A 126 0.96 2.43 -23.53
C LEU A 126 0.48 3.88 -23.60
N GLY A 127 1.35 4.81 -23.99
CA GLY A 127 1.05 6.24 -24.06
C GLY A 127 0.72 6.87 -22.71
N ILE A 128 1.32 6.38 -21.61
CA ILE A 128 1.08 6.90 -20.27
C ILE A 128 1.75 8.27 -20.12
N ASP A 129 0.97 9.31 -19.82
CA ASP A 129 1.46 10.67 -19.57
C ASP A 129 1.86 10.90 -18.12
N TYR A 130 1.11 10.32 -17.18
CA TYR A 130 1.33 10.42 -15.74
C TYR A 130 1.17 9.08 -15.08
N LEU A 131 2.03 8.77 -14.10
CA LEU A 131 1.92 7.57 -13.29
C LEU A 131 1.61 7.93 -11.83
N ILE A 132 0.64 7.24 -11.25
CA ILE A 132 0.23 7.43 -9.85
C ILE A 132 0.48 6.13 -9.09
N PRO A 133 1.68 5.92 -8.52
CA PRO A 133 1.95 4.82 -7.61
C PRO A 133 1.34 5.11 -6.24
N ILE A 134 0.58 4.14 -5.71
CA ILE A 134 0.01 4.15 -4.36
C ILE A 134 0.75 3.11 -3.55
N GLY A 135 1.56 3.52 -2.56
CA GLY A 135 2.40 2.57 -1.85
C GLY A 135 3.09 3.11 -0.62
N GLY A 136 3.83 2.24 0.06
CA GLY A 136 4.76 2.59 1.12
C GLY A 136 6.11 3.04 0.54
N ASP A 137 7.09 3.23 1.42
CA ASP A 137 8.41 3.77 1.09
C ASP A 137 9.09 3.07 -0.10
N ASP A 138 9.14 1.73 -0.11
CA ASP A 138 9.74 0.95 -1.20
C ASP A 138 9.09 1.20 -2.57
N THR A 139 7.76 1.39 -2.60
CA THR A 139 7.03 1.64 -3.84
C THR A 139 7.26 3.06 -4.33
N LEU A 140 7.25 4.01 -3.41
CA LEU A 140 7.37 5.44 -3.72
C LEU A 140 8.81 5.83 -4.05
N SER A 141 9.81 5.21 -3.41
CA SER A 141 11.23 5.44 -3.72
C SER A 141 11.56 5.10 -5.18
N TYR A 142 10.94 4.03 -5.72
CA TYR A 142 11.08 3.76 -7.15
C TYR A 142 10.33 4.79 -8.02
N GLY A 143 9.21 5.33 -7.53
CA GLY A 143 8.54 6.47 -8.18
C GLY A 143 9.45 7.71 -8.29
N VAL A 144 10.23 7.99 -7.23
CA VAL A 144 11.26 9.06 -7.25
C VAL A 144 12.33 8.76 -8.31
N ARG A 145 12.78 7.51 -8.44
CA ARG A 145 13.72 7.11 -9.50
C ARG A 145 13.15 7.38 -10.89
N LEU A 146 11.89 7.05 -11.16
CA LEU A 146 11.26 7.35 -12.45
C LEU A 146 11.16 8.86 -12.72
N TYR A 147 10.87 9.64 -11.69
CA TYR A 147 10.86 11.11 -11.80
C TYR A 147 12.26 11.65 -12.18
N GLN A 148 13.32 11.11 -11.59
CA GLN A 148 14.71 11.45 -11.95
C GLN A 148 15.07 11.07 -13.40
N GLU A 149 14.45 10.02 -13.94
CA GLU A 149 14.56 9.65 -15.37
C GLU A 149 13.68 10.54 -16.27
N GLY A 150 13.00 11.56 -15.72
CA GLY A 150 12.20 12.52 -16.47
C GLY A 150 10.73 12.11 -16.65
N PHE A 151 10.26 11.02 -16.05
CA PHE A 151 8.86 10.61 -16.16
C PHE A 151 8.00 11.32 -15.10
N LYS A 152 6.76 11.69 -15.47
CA LYS A 152 5.85 12.42 -14.56
C LYS A 152 5.18 11.46 -13.59
N VAL A 153 5.48 11.60 -12.29
CA VAL A 153 4.97 10.75 -11.21
C VAL A 153 4.27 11.58 -10.14
N ILE A 154 3.12 11.12 -9.66
CA ILE A 154 2.41 11.66 -8.51
C ILE A 154 2.27 10.54 -7.49
N ALA A 155 3.10 10.55 -6.45
CA ALA A 155 3.14 9.51 -5.44
C ALA A 155 2.03 9.71 -4.39
N ILE A 156 1.33 8.61 -4.01
CA ILE A 156 0.33 8.63 -2.95
C ILE A 156 0.81 7.70 -1.81
N PRO A 157 1.14 8.26 -0.64
CA PRO A 157 1.61 7.49 0.49
C PRO A 157 0.48 6.67 1.12
N LYS A 158 0.74 5.39 1.28
CA LYS A 158 -0.15 4.42 1.92
C LYS A 158 0.67 3.47 2.80
N THR A 159 0.36 3.45 4.07
CA THR A 159 0.88 2.49 5.06
C THR A 159 0.05 2.56 6.33
N MET A 160 -0.02 1.46 7.08
CA MET A 160 -0.60 1.47 8.41
C MET A 160 0.35 2.04 9.46
N ASP A 161 1.65 2.06 9.20
CA ASP A 161 2.68 2.50 10.15
C ASP A 161 2.80 4.02 10.24
N ASN A 162 2.29 4.75 9.23
CA ASN A 162 2.40 6.21 9.12
C ASN A 162 3.85 6.72 9.15
N ASP A 163 4.77 5.98 8.53
CA ASP A 163 6.21 6.19 8.56
C ASP A 163 6.79 6.77 7.26
N VAL A 164 5.94 7.16 6.31
CA VAL A 164 6.38 7.80 5.06
C VAL A 164 6.57 9.29 5.29
N PRO A 165 7.79 9.84 5.09
CA PRO A 165 8.05 11.26 5.27
C PRO A 165 7.31 12.12 4.23
N GLY A 166 6.98 13.36 4.63
CA GLY A 166 6.34 14.34 3.74
C GLY A 166 4.81 14.31 3.75
N THR A 167 4.19 13.51 4.60
CA THR A 167 2.74 13.52 4.86
C THR A 167 2.46 13.37 6.35
N ASP A 168 1.39 14.00 6.84
CA ASP A 168 0.93 13.85 8.22
C ASP A 168 0.21 12.52 8.42
N TYR A 169 -0.56 12.08 7.41
CA TYR A 169 -1.34 10.85 7.46
C TYR A 169 -1.24 10.08 6.14
N CYS A 170 -0.82 8.82 6.23
CA CYS A 170 -0.88 7.88 5.12
C CYS A 170 -2.28 7.28 4.96
N ILE A 171 -2.67 6.92 3.74
CA ILE A 171 -3.89 6.14 3.49
C ILE A 171 -3.79 4.81 4.26
N GLY A 172 -4.82 4.50 5.04
CA GLY A 172 -4.93 3.28 5.83
C GLY A 172 -4.66 3.45 7.32
N PHE A 173 -3.83 4.42 7.72
CA PHE A 173 -3.40 4.62 9.11
C PHE A 173 -4.56 4.86 10.06
N SER A 174 -5.37 5.91 9.85
CA SER A 174 -6.48 6.24 10.75
C SER A 174 -7.51 5.12 10.88
N THR A 175 -7.79 4.41 9.78
CA THR A 175 -8.69 3.25 9.80
C THR A 175 -8.07 2.10 10.59
N CYS A 176 -6.76 1.87 10.48
CA CYS A 176 -6.04 0.86 11.26
C CYS A 176 -6.19 1.15 12.76
N ILE A 177 -5.94 2.38 13.20
CA ILE A 177 -6.10 2.79 14.60
C ILE A 177 -7.53 2.51 15.11
N THR A 178 -8.54 2.98 14.37
CA THR A 178 -9.95 2.78 14.74
C THR A 178 -10.32 1.30 14.83
N ARG A 179 -9.85 0.48 13.90
CA ARG A 179 -10.10 -0.97 13.91
C ARG A 179 -9.39 -1.67 15.06
N THR A 180 -8.14 -1.30 15.36
CA THR A 180 -7.40 -1.80 16.52
C THR A 180 -8.17 -1.51 17.80
N MET A 181 -8.65 -0.28 17.98
CA MET A 181 -9.48 0.10 19.14
C MET A 181 -10.72 -0.78 19.24
N SER A 182 -11.50 -0.90 18.16
CA SER A 182 -12.75 -1.67 18.16
C SER A 182 -12.52 -3.15 18.47
N LEU A 183 -11.48 -3.76 17.90
CA LEU A 183 -11.15 -5.18 18.11
C LEU A 183 -10.65 -5.42 19.54
N THR A 184 -9.83 -4.51 20.08
CA THR A 184 -9.35 -4.59 21.46
C THR A 184 -10.53 -4.55 22.45
N ASP A 185 -11.47 -3.63 22.27
CA ASP A 185 -12.66 -3.53 23.13
C ASP A 185 -13.53 -4.80 23.09
N MET A 186 -13.71 -5.39 21.92
CA MET A 186 -14.45 -6.66 21.79
C MET A 186 -13.76 -7.81 22.53
N LEU A 187 -12.44 -7.87 22.53
CA LEU A 187 -11.68 -8.95 23.16
C LEU A 187 -11.57 -8.77 24.69
N LYS A 188 -11.66 -7.55 25.21
CA LYS A 188 -11.64 -7.27 26.64
C LYS A 188 -12.71 -8.02 27.42
N THR A 189 -13.91 -8.18 26.86
CA THR A 189 -15.01 -8.91 27.54
C THR A 189 -14.64 -10.35 27.82
N SER A 190 -13.98 -11.03 26.87
CA SER A 190 -13.49 -12.40 27.07
C SER A 190 -12.32 -12.45 28.04
N ALA A 191 -11.39 -11.49 27.97
CA ALA A 191 -10.29 -11.40 28.94
C ALA A 191 -10.80 -11.21 30.36
N GLY A 192 -11.79 -10.33 30.56
CA GLY A 192 -12.43 -10.10 31.87
C GLY A 192 -13.14 -11.34 32.40
N SER A 193 -13.92 -12.03 31.56
CA SER A 193 -14.63 -13.25 31.97
C SER A 193 -13.71 -14.36 32.46
N HIS A 194 -12.49 -14.40 31.99
CA HIS A 194 -11.48 -15.41 32.32
C HIS A 194 -10.36 -14.89 33.23
N GLU A 195 -10.45 -13.66 33.69
CA GLU A 195 -9.42 -12.99 34.52
C GLU A 195 -8.01 -13.07 33.92
N ARG A 196 -7.88 -12.83 32.58
CA ARG A 196 -6.64 -13.05 31.82
C ARG A 196 -5.92 -11.73 31.53
N ILE A 197 -4.63 -11.86 31.23
CA ILE A 197 -3.86 -10.82 30.55
C ILE A 197 -4.07 -11.02 29.05
N LEU A 198 -4.56 -9.99 28.36
CA LEU A 198 -4.75 -9.98 26.92
C LEU A 198 -3.52 -9.35 26.27
N VAL A 199 -2.83 -10.11 25.44
CA VAL A 199 -1.73 -9.62 24.61
C VAL A 199 -2.22 -9.53 23.17
N MET A 200 -2.21 -8.32 22.60
CA MET A 200 -2.62 -8.06 21.24
C MET A 200 -1.41 -7.58 20.42
N GLU A 201 -1.02 -8.36 19.44
CA GLU A 201 -0.03 -7.95 18.45
C GLU A 201 -0.72 -7.13 17.36
N VAL A 202 -0.18 -5.94 17.07
CA VAL A 202 -0.64 -5.05 16.02
C VAL A 202 0.46 -4.79 15.02
N PHE A 203 0.10 -4.33 13.83
CA PHE A 203 1.08 -4.04 12.79
C PHE A 203 1.95 -2.83 13.18
N GLY A 204 3.23 -2.86 12.83
CA GLY A 204 4.20 -1.80 13.10
C GLY A 204 5.61 -2.37 13.29
N ARG A 205 6.46 -2.33 12.23
CA ARG A 205 7.81 -2.89 12.31
C ARG A 205 8.79 -1.93 12.98
N TYR A 206 8.74 -0.67 12.58
CA TYR A 206 9.68 0.38 13.00
C TYR A 206 9.00 1.58 13.63
N ALA A 207 7.66 1.68 13.50
CA ALA A 207 6.85 2.75 14.04
C ALA A 207 5.73 2.17 14.92
N GLY A 208 5.69 2.54 16.18
CA GLY A 208 4.78 2.02 17.20
C GLY A 208 3.42 2.71 17.29
N PHE A 209 3.06 3.57 16.35
CA PHE A 209 1.82 4.35 16.38
C PHE A 209 0.56 3.50 16.49
N THR A 210 0.53 2.33 15.84
CA THR A 210 -0.62 1.41 15.84
C THR A 210 -0.89 0.76 17.19
N ALA A 211 0.13 0.65 18.06
CA ALA A 211 0.00 0.21 19.44
C ALA A 211 -0.21 1.41 20.39
N MET A 212 0.55 2.47 20.20
CA MET A 212 0.58 3.63 21.11
C MET A 212 -0.74 4.41 21.10
N LEU A 213 -1.27 4.77 19.94
CA LEU A 213 -2.45 5.62 19.85
C LEU A 213 -3.71 4.95 20.42
N PRO A 214 -4.03 3.67 20.15
CA PRO A 214 -5.13 2.98 20.84
C PRO A 214 -4.93 2.92 22.34
N THR A 215 -3.69 2.72 22.83
CA THR A 215 -3.39 2.71 24.26
C THR A 215 -3.63 4.09 24.89
N MET A 216 -3.16 5.16 24.25
CA MET A 216 -3.43 6.54 24.69
C MET A 216 -4.93 6.87 24.70
N ALA A 217 -5.72 6.28 23.81
CA ALA A 217 -7.18 6.38 23.80
C ALA A 217 -7.87 5.51 24.89
N GLY A 218 -7.10 4.81 25.72
CA GLY A 218 -7.62 4.05 26.87
C GLY A 218 -8.12 2.64 26.55
N VAL A 219 -7.82 2.10 25.34
CA VAL A 219 -8.28 0.74 25.01
C VAL A 219 -7.32 -0.36 25.49
N ALA A 220 -6.12 -0.02 25.92
CA ALA A 220 -5.18 -0.95 26.52
C ALA A 220 -4.47 -0.32 27.73
N ASN A 221 -4.02 -1.12 28.67
CA ASN A 221 -3.32 -0.65 29.87
C ASN A 221 -1.88 -0.26 29.55
N ARG A 222 -1.21 -1.04 28.70
CA ARG A 222 0.20 -0.89 28.34
C ARG A 222 0.40 -1.12 26.86
N CYS A 223 1.44 -0.49 26.30
CA CYS A 223 1.93 -0.85 24.96
C CYS A 223 3.45 -1.04 24.97
N VAL A 224 3.92 -1.85 24.05
CA VAL A 224 5.31 -2.01 23.69
C VAL A 224 5.47 -1.55 22.26
N ILE A 225 6.45 -0.70 21.99
CA ILE A 225 6.71 -0.12 20.68
C ILE A 225 8.16 -0.37 20.26
N PRO A 226 8.44 -0.50 18.95
CA PRO A 226 9.78 -0.87 18.47
C PRO A 226 10.85 0.19 18.74
N GLU A 227 10.49 1.44 18.95
CA GLU A 227 11.40 2.55 19.19
C GLU A 227 12.10 2.47 20.55
N TYR A 228 11.54 1.72 21.51
CA TYR A 228 12.08 1.62 22.87
C TYR A 228 12.29 0.18 23.30
N LYS A 229 13.44 -0.07 23.90
CA LYS A 229 13.72 -1.36 24.58
C LYS A 229 12.87 -1.46 25.85
N PHE A 230 12.35 -2.66 26.13
CA PHE A 230 11.61 -2.94 27.36
C PHE A 230 12.17 -4.16 28.10
N SER A 231 11.94 -4.24 29.42
CA SER A 231 12.21 -5.43 30.22
C SER A 231 10.92 -6.24 30.33
N ILE A 232 10.99 -7.52 30.02
CA ILE A 232 9.84 -8.45 30.13
C ILE A 232 9.43 -8.63 31.59
N GLU A 233 10.38 -8.67 32.51
CA GLU A 233 10.17 -8.79 33.94
C GLU A 233 9.36 -7.57 34.45
N ARG A 234 9.83 -6.36 34.09
CA ARG A 234 9.13 -5.15 34.50
C ARG A 234 7.75 -5.01 33.88
N LEU A 235 7.60 -5.39 32.62
CA LEU A 235 6.28 -5.38 31.97
C LEU A 235 5.32 -6.36 32.66
N THR A 236 5.79 -7.56 33.00
CA THR A 236 5.00 -8.58 33.70
C THR A 236 4.53 -8.09 35.08
N GLU A 237 5.43 -7.48 35.87
CA GLU A 237 5.06 -6.87 37.15
C GLU A 237 3.94 -5.83 37.00
N LEU A 238 4.07 -4.94 36.01
CA LEU A 238 3.09 -3.89 35.75
C LEU A 238 1.75 -4.48 35.32
N LEU A 239 1.71 -5.50 34.45
CA LEU A 239 0.48 -6.17 34.01
C LEU A 239 -0.21 -6.91 35.15
N ILE A 240 0.55 -7.57 36.03
CA ILE A 240 0.01 -8.21 37.24
C ILE A 240 -0.60 -7.17 38.17
N SER A 241 0.10 -6.04 38.37
CA SER A 241 -0.42 -4.93 39.17
C SER A 241 -1.71 -4.36 38.59
N ASP A 242 -1.74 -4.07 37.30
CA ASP A 242 -2.92 -3.55 36.60
C ASP A 242 -4.11 -4.53 36.73
N ARG A 243 -3.88 -5.83 36.50
CA ARG A 243 -4.89 -6.88 36.70
C ARG A 243 -5.43 -6.91 38.12
N ASN A 244 -4.61 -6.78 39.14
CA ASN A 244 -5.00 -6.81 40.52
C ASN A 244 -5.81 -5.58 40.94
N LEU A 245 -5.51 -4.42 40.34
CA LEU A 245 -6.22 -3.17 40.58
C LEU A 245 -7.56 -3.11 39.82
N ASN A 246 -7.71 -3.82 38.72
CA ASN A 246 -8.92 -3.85 37.94
C ASN A 246 -9.99 -4.71 38.64
N SER A 247 -11.18 -4.16 38.81
CA SER A 247 -12.34 -4.88 39.41
C SER A 247 -12.69 -6.15 38.63
N SER A 248 -12.51 -6.17 37.32
CA SER A 248 -12.77 -7.31 36.47
C SER A 248 -11.56 -8.25 36.31
N LYS A 249 -10.47 -8.00 37.07
CA LYS A 249 -9.27 -8.89 37.16
C LYS A 249 -8.63 -9.24 35.81
N TYR A 250 -8.60 -8.31 34.85
CA TYR A 250 -7.86 -8.47 33.60
C TYR A 250 -6.91 -7.27 33.34
N SER A 251 -5.95 -7.46 32.47
CA SER A 251 -5.07 -6.40 31.95
C SER A 251 -4.82 -6.61 30.45
#